data_bc4f5f6074a9d65130d414e351ff6736
#
_entry.id   bc4f5f6074a9d65130d414e351ff6736
#
_cell.length_a   1.000
_cell.length_b   1.000
_cell.length_c   1.000
_cell.angle_alpha   90.00
_cell.angle_beta   90.00
_cell.angle_gamma   90.00
#
_symmetry.space_group_name_H-M   'P 1'
#
loop_
_entity.id
_entity.type
_entity.pdbx_description
1 polymer ?
#
loop_
_entity_poly.entity_id
_entity_poly.type
_entity_poly.pdbx_seq_one_letter_code
_entity_poly.pdbx_strand_id
1 'polypeptide(L)'
;SRLNEISQISEKYGVITILDDAHGDFVLGKDGKGTANFFNVEKKVDLYVSSLSKGLGSFGGYVCGKKSLVDLCINTSKTFIYTSALPASINQYSLKRFNSNREKYRKKLWEKINLFHKRLEEIQLQTTSTSQIIPIIIGKEKNAMEFSKFLRDNGIFAQAIRYPTVKKDQARIRISITGWLSEKEIEYS
;
A
#
# COMPACT_ATOMS: atom_id res chain seq x y z
N SER A 1 -3.71 7.93 8.13
CA SER A 1 -2.36 7.82 8.71
C SER A 1 -2.09 9.05 9.58
N ARG A 2 -1.41 8.84 10.70
CA ARG A 2 -0.96 9.91 11.61
C ARG A 2 0.47 10.38 11.28
N LEU A 3 0.86 10.32 10.01
CA LEU A 3 2.24 10.59 9.62
C LEU A 3 2.70 12.02 9.97
N ASN A 4 1.80 13.01 9.91
CA ASN A 4 2.09 14.37 10.35
C ASN A 4 2.46 14.44 11.84
N GLU A 5 1.68 13.77 12.69
CA GLU A 5 1.93 13.74 14.14
C GLU A 5 3.24 12.99 14.45
N ILE A 6 3.47 11.86 13.79
CA ILE A 6 4.70 11.06 13.91
C ILE A 6 5.91 11.89 13.50
N SER A 7 5.86 12.61 12.39
CA SER A 7 6.97 13.41 11.90
C SER A 7 7.29 14.59 12.85
N GLN A 8 6.27 15.22 13.46
CA GLN A 8 6.48 16.26 14.47
C GLN A 8 7.16 15.71 15.74
N ILE A 9 6.73 14.53 16.19
CA ILE A 9 7.34 13.86 17.34
C ILE A 9 8.79 13.48 17.02
N SER A 10 9.07 12.93 15.84
CA SER A 10 10.42 12.57 15.41
C SER A 10 11.36 13.79 15.39
N GLU A 11 10.92 14.91 14.85
CA GLU A 11 11.69 16.15 14.86
C GLU A 11 11.96 16.63 16.29
N LYS A 12 10.93 16.64 17.16
CA LYS A 12 11.05 17.08 18.53
C LYS A 12 12.08 16.29 19.34
N TYR A 13 12.16 14.99 19.10
CA TYR A 13 13.04 14.09 19.86
C TYR A 13 14.31 13.66 19.11
N GLY A 14 14.55 14.17 17.91
CA GLY A 14 15.71 13.82 17.09
C GLY A 14 15.75 12.34 16.67
N VAL A 15 14.59 11.72 16.47
CA VAL A 15 14.46 10.29 16.13
C VAL A 15 14.47 10.12 14.62
N ILE A 16 15.22 9.13 14.14
CA ILE A 16 15.24 8.74 12.71
C ILE A 16 13.88 8.19 12.31
N THR A 17 13.30 8.76 11.26
CA THR A 17 12.03 8.32 10.69
C THR A 17 12.26 7.41 9.50
N ILE A 18 11.77 6.17 9.58
CA ILE A 18 11.75 5.22 8.48
C ILE A 18 10.29 5.02 8.05
N LEU A 19 9.98 5.32 6.80
CA LEU A 19 8.65 5.11 6.22
C LEU A 19 8.66 3.92 5.28
N ASP A 20 7.95 2.84 5.64
CA ASP A 20 7.58 1.79 4.70
C ASP A 20 6.31 2.23 3.95
N ASP A 21 6.48 2.58 2.69
CA ASP A 21 5.41 3.08 1.82
C ASP A 21 5.06 2.10 0.69
N ALA A 22 5.33 0.82 0.90
CA ALA A 22 5.11 -0.20 -0.12
C ALA A 22 3.68 -0.23 -0.70
N HIS A 23 2.69 0.32 -0.03
CA HIS A 23 1.32 0.42 -0.49
C HIS A 23 0.89 1.84 -0.92
N GLY A 24 1.58 2.88 -0.48
CA GLY A 24 1.27 4.27 -0.86
C GLY A 24 2.04 4.74 -2.09
N ASP A 25 3.25 4.22 -2.27
CA ASP A 25 4.11 4.56 -3.38
C ASP A 25 3.48 4.19 -4.73
N PHE A 26 3.61 5.08 -5.71
CA PHE A 26 2.94 5.03 -7.03
C PHE A 26 1.41 5.16 -7.00
N VAL A 27 0.79 5.29 -5.83
CA VAL A 27 -0.67 5.41 -5.65
C VAL A 27 -1.05 6.77 -5.06
N LEU A 28 -0.53 7.09 -3.87
CA LEU A 28 -0.83 8.29 -3.12
C LEU A 28 0.04 9.48 -3.53
N GLY A 29 -0.39 10.68 -3.15
CA GLY A 29 0.34 11.92 -3.41
C GLY A 29 0.26 12.40 -4.86
N LYS A 30 0.88 13.55 -5.11
CA LYS A 30 0.95 14.12 -6.45
C LYS A 30 1.80 13.22 -7.35
N ASP A 31 1.30 12.87 -8.52
CA ASP A 31 1.97 12.00 -9.50
C ASP A 31 2.38 10.62 -8.94
N GLY A 32 1.72 10.17 -7.84
CA GLY A 32 2.03 8.90 -7.19
C GLY A 32 3.33 8.92 -6.38
N LYS A 33 3.72 10.07 -5.82
CA LYS A 33 4.96 10.23 -5.03
C LYS A 33 4.87 9.63 -3.61
N GLY A 34 3.79 8.95 -3.29
CA GLY A 34 3.64 8.20 -2.05
C GLY A 34 3.05 8.98 -0.88
N THR A 35 3.01 8.30 0.27
CA THR A 35 2.35 8.76 1.49
C THR A 35 3.01 10.02 2.07
N ALA A 36 4.34 10.11 2.06
CA ALA A 36 5.04 11.31 2.58
C ALA A 36 4.63 12.56 1.80
N ASN A 37 4.53 12.46 0.47
CA ASN A 37 4.06 13.55 -0.38
C ASN A 37 2.58 13.86 -0.14
N PHE A 38 1.75 12.84 0.02
CA PHE A 38 0.33 13.02 0.33
C PHE A 38 0.08 13.83 1.60
N PHE A 39 0.96 13.69 2.60
CA PHE A 39 0.89 14.44 3.86
C PHE A 39 1.82 15.65 3.92
N ASN A 40 2.54 15.99 2.84
CA ASN A 40 3.49 17.11 2.77
C ASN A 40 4.61 17.03 3.85
N VAL A 41 5.13 15.83 4.07
CA VAL A 41 6.18 15.55 5.09
C VAL A 41 7.43 14.89 4.49
N GLU A 42 7.66 14.98 3.19
CA GLU A 42 8.78 14.31 2.51
C GLU A 42 10.14 14.68 3.13
N LYS A 43 10.30 15.95 3.51
CA LYS A 43 11.55 16.46 4.10
C LYS A 43 11.78 15.97 5.55
N LYS A 44 10.77 15.38 6.17
CA LYS A 44 10.79 14.87 7.55
C LYS A 44 11.00 13.36 7.64
N VAL A 45 11.06 12.68 6.50
CA VAL A 45 11.36 11.25 6.41
C VAL A 45 12.83 11.08 6.10
N ASP A 46 13.56 10.39 6.96
CA ASP A 46 15.00 10.17 6.83
C ASP A 46 15.32 9.03 5.87
N LEU A 47 14.51 7.96 5.92
CA LEU A 47 14.68 6.79 5.09
C LEU A 47 13.31 6.33 4.58
N TYR A 48 13.22 6.09 3.28
CA TYR A 48 12.02 5.66 2.58
C TYR A 48 12.24 4.25 2.05
N VAL A 49 11.33 3.35 2.37
CA VAL A 49 11.36 1.95 1.93
C VAL A 49 10.11 1.66 1.12
N SER A 50 10.25 1.03 -0.02
CA SER A 50 9.11 0.69 -0.85
C SER A 50 9.31 -0.59 -1.67
N SER A 51 8.22 -1.07 -2.26
CA SER A 51 8.18 -2.26 -3.09
C SER A 51 7.84 -1.91 -4.53
N LEU A 52 8.64 -2.39 -5.46
CA LEU A 52 8.38 -2.27 -6.90
C LEU A 52 7.29 -3.24 -7.39
N SER A 53 6.94 -4.25 -6.58
CA SER A 53 5.99 -5.31 -6.98
C SER A 53 4.52 -4.93 -6.84
N LYS A 54 4.20 -3.80 -6.24
CA LYS A 54 2.82 -3.33 -6.02
C LYS A 54 2.46 -2.22 -7.02
N GLY A 55 2.50 -0.95 -6.61
CA GLY A 55 2.04 0.16 -7.45
C GLY A 55 2.79 0.32 -8.77
N LEU A 56 4.08 -0.02 -8.85
CA LEU A 56 4.83 -0.01 -10.10
C LEU A 56 4.56 -1.22 -10.99
N GLY A 57 4.16 -2.38 -10.41
CA GLY A 57 3.90 -3.61 -11.14
C GLY A 57 5.17 -4.25 -11.72
N SER A 58 6.26 -4.25 -10.96
CA SER A 58 7.52 -4.90 -11.29
C SER A 58 7.92 -5.92 -10.21
N PHE A 59 9.19 -6.03 -9.85
CA PHE A 59 9.69 -6.93 -8.82
C PHE A 59 10.85 -6.27 -8.06
N GLY A 60 10.97 -6.61 -6.74
CA GLY A 60 12.00 -6.09 -5.86
C GLY A 60 11.51 -4.97 -4.96
N GLY A 61 12.45 -4.35 -4.28
CA GLY A 61 12.23 -3.22 -3.40
C GLY A 61 13.38 -2.23 -3.49
N TYR A 62 13.21 -1.10 -2.87
CA TYR A 62 14.25 -0.09 -2.81
C TYR A 62 14.21 0.68 -1.49
N VAL A 63 15.35 1.24 -1.17
CA VAL A 63 15.54 2.14 -0.04
C VAL A 63 16.15 3.43 -0.58
N CYS A 64 15.60 4.56 -0.19
CA CYS A 64 16.18 5.87 -0.51
C CYS A 64 16.07 6.82 0.69
N GLY A 65 16.93 7.82 0.73
CA GLY A 65 16.98 8.79 1.82
C GLY A 65 18.35 9.43 1.96
N LYS A 66 18.68 9.86 3.18
CA LYS A 66 19.99 10.45 3.48
C LYS A 66 21.12 9.46 3.14
N LYS A 67 22.12 9.95 2.40
CA LYS A 67 23.24 9.11 1.93
C LYS A 67 23.89 8.28 3.04
N SER A 68 24.14 8.87 4.19
CA SER A 68 24.74 8.17 5.35
C SER A 68 23.90 6.98 5.83
N LEU A 69 22.57 7.09 5.81
CA LEU A 69 21.67 6.00 6.18
C LEU A 69 21.59 4.93 5.10
N VAL A 70 21.58 5.32 3.83
CA VAL A 70 21.63 4.35 2.71
C VAL A 70 22.95 3.59 2.73
N ASP A 71 24.08 4.27 2.92
CA ASP A 71 25.40 3.63 3.05
C ASP A 71 25.44 2.66 4.25
N LEU A 72 24.84 3.03 5.38
CA LEU A 72 24.69 2.15 6.52
C LEU A 72 23.87 0.89 6.16
N CYS A 73 22.75 1.04 5.48
CA CYS A 73 21.95 -0.10 5.02
C CYS A 73 22.75 -1.04 4.11
N ILE A 74 23.49 -0.51 3.15
CA ILE A 74 24.34 -1.29 2.24
C ILE A 74 25.35 -2.13 3.01
N ASN A 75 25.94 -1.58 4.09
CA ASN A 75 27.02 -2.22 4.82
C ASN A 75 26.57 -3.10 5.99
N THR A 76 25.31 -2.98 6.43
CA THR A 76 24.83 -3.69 7.63
C THR A 76 23.60 -4.55 7.42
N SER A 77 22.82 -4.32 6.35
CA SER A 77 21.61 -5.12 6.09
C SER A 77 21.99 -6.52 5.60
N LYS A 78 21.92 -7.50 6.48
CA LYS A 78 22.23 -8.90 6.17
C LYS A 78 21.41 -9.44 4.99
N THR A 79 20.12 -9.09 4.92
CA THR A 79 19.23 -9.47 3.81
C THR A 79 19.66 -8.89 2.46
N PHE A 80 20.32 -7.72 2.45
CA PHE A 80 20.88 -7.12 1.24
C PHE A 80 22.24 -7.73 0.89
N ILE A 81 23.13 -7.87 1.87
CA ILE A 81 24.52 -8.36 1.67
C ILE A 81 24.54 -9.82 1.16
N TYR A 82 23.66 -10.67 1.70
CA TYR A 82 23.64 -12.10 1.40
C TYR A 82 22.59 -12.51 0.37
N THR A 83 22.02 -11.57 -0.37
CA THR A 83 21.10 -11.86 -1.47
C THR A 83 21.81 -11.72 -2.83
N SER A 84 21.31 -12.45 -3.81
CA SER A 84 21.75 -12.26 -5.21
C SER A 84 21.11 -11.00 -5.78
N ALA A 85 21.82 -10.35 -6.70
CA ALA A 85 21.29 -9.19 -7.42
C ALA A 85 20.05 -9.56 -8.23
N LEU A 86 19.16 -8.59 -8.40
CA LEU A 86 18.03 -8.75 -9.31
C LEU A 86 18.53 -8.94 -10.75
N PRO A 87 17.87 -9.81 -11.55
CA PRO A 87 18.18 -9.96 -12.97
C PRO A 87 18.14 -8.62 -13.71
N ALA A 88 19.07 -8.41 -14.62
CA ALA A 88 19.15 -7.16 -15.41
C ALA A 88 17.84 -6.85 -16.17
N SER A 89 17.14 -7.90 -16.64
CA SER A 89 15.84 -7.77 -17.29
C SER A 89 14.77 -7.17 -16.39
N ILE A 90 14.77 -7.52 -15.10
CA ILE A 90 13.85 -6.95 -14.09
C ILE A 90 14.18 -5.47 -13.88
N ASN A 91 15.45 -5.12 -13.74
CA ASN A 91 15.87 -3.73 -13.57
C ASN A 91 15.47 -2.88 -14.80
N GLN A 92 15.70 -3.40 -16.01
CA GLN A 92 15.31 -2.73 -17.25
C GLN A 92 13.78 -2.57 -17.36
N TYR A 93 13.02 -3.60 -17.00
CA TYR A 93 11.57 -3.54 -16.96
C TYR A 93 11.08 -2.49 -15.93
N SER A 94 11.65 -2.48 -14.72
CA SER A 94 11.33 -1.50 -13.68
C SER A 94 11.55 -0.07 -14.17
N LEU A 95 12.70 0.17 -14.82
CA LEU A 95 13.03 1.49 -15.38
C LEU A 95 12.04 1.89 -16.49
N LYS A 96 11.68 0.98 -17.38
CA LYS A 96 10.67 1.20 -18.42
C LYS A 96 9.31 1.54 -17.79
N ARG A 97 8.89 0.82 -16.76
CA ARG A 97 7.64 1.09 -16.04
C ARG A 97 7.69 2.44 -15.33
N PHE A 98 8.81 2.75 -14.68
CA PHE A 98 9.00 4.03 -13.99
C PHE A 98 8.89 5.21 -14.95
N ASN A 99 9.45 5.12 -16.15
CA ASN A 99 9.42 6.17 -17.18
C ASN A 99 8.16 6.15 -18.06
N SER A 100 7.23 5.20 -17.84
CA SER A 100 5.98 5.14 -18.60
C SER A 100 4.95 6.16 -18.12
N ASN A 101 3.89 6.38 -18.90
CA ASN A 101 2.74 7.20 -18.47
C ASN A 101 1.94 6.50 -17.38
N ARG A 102 2.48 6.47 -16.14
CA ARG A 102 1.87 5.87 -14.97
C ARG A 102 0.58 6.57 -14.54
N GLU A 103 0.48 7.87 -14.80
CA GLU A 103 -0.68 8.68 -14.39
C GLU A 103 -1.98 8.18 -15.03
N LYS A 104 -1.93 7.67 -16.25
CA LYS A 104 -3.08 7.03 -16.90
C LYS A 104 -3.63 5.83 -16.09
N TYR A 105 -2.74 5.00 -15.56
CA TYR A 105 -3.14 3.82 -14.76
C TYR A 105 -3.58 4.24 -13.36
N ARG A 106 -2.91 5.24 -12.78
CA ARG A 106 -3.26 5.79 -11.47
C ARG A 106 -4.66 6.42 -11.49
N LYS A 107 -4.99 7.21 -12.52
CA LYS A 107 -6.34 7.76 -12.70
C LYS A 107 -7.41 6.66 -12.74
N LYS A 108 -7.19 5.62 -13.55
CA LYS A 108 -8.10 4.47 -13.60
C LYS A 108 -8.29 3.82 -12.24
N LEU A 109 -7.21 3.65 -11.47
CA LEU A 109 -7.30 3.11 -10.11
C LEU A 109 -8.18 3.99 -9.23
N TRP A 110 -7.98 5.31 -9.23
CA TRP A 110 -8.77 6.23 -8.42
C TRP A 110 -10.25 6.29 -8.84
N GLU A 111 -10.56 6.20 -10.12
CA GLU A 111 -11.92 6.06 -10.63
C GLU A 111 -12.61 4.82 -10.01
N LYS A 112 -11.90 3.69 -9.97
CA LYS A 112 -12.43 2.44 -9.39
C LYS A 112 -12.56 2.52 -7.86
N ILE A 113 -11.60 3.13 -7.17
CA ILE A 113 -11.69 3.37 -5.73
C ILE A 113 -12.93 4.23 -5.41
N ASN A 114 -13.13 5.32 -6.13
CA ASN A 114 -14.25 6.22 -5.92
C ASN A 114 -15.60 5.52 -6.21
N LEU A 115 -15.66 4.73 -7.28
CA LEU A 115 -16.86 3.93 -7.59
C LEU A 115 -17.17 2.95 -6.46
N PHE A 116 -16.16 2.23 -5.97
CA PHE A 116 -16.36 1.27 -4.88
C PHE A 116 -16.82 1.95 -3.59
N HIS A 117 -16.23 3.09 -3.21
CA HIS A 117 -16.69 3.87 -2.06
C HIS A 117 -18.14 4.31 -2.22
N LYS A 118 -18.54 4.79 -3.40
CA LYS A 118 -19.93 5.15 -3.67
C LYS A 118 -20.88 3.97 -3.45
N ARG A 119 -20.51 2.76 -3.92
CA ARG A 119 -21.33 1.56 -3.71
C ARG A 119 -21.42 1.16 -2.23
N LEU A 120 -20.33 1.30 -1.46
CA LEU A 120 -20.38 1.07 -0.01
C LEU A 120 -21.30 2.06 0.70
N GLU A 121 -21.31 3.33 0.30
CA GLU A 121 -22.22 4.37 0.84
C GLU A 121 -23.69 4.04 0.53
N GLU A 122 -23.99 3.58 -0.67
CA GLU A 122 -25.36 3.17 -1.09
C GLU A 122 -25.93 2.04 -0.21
N ILE A 123 -25.07 1.12 0.26
CA ILE A 123 -25.47 0.05 1.20
C ILE A 123 -25.20 0.41 2.67
N GLN A 124 -24.92 1.69 2.97
CA GLN A 124 -24.66 2.22 4.32
C GLN A 124 -23.48 1.54 5.04
N LEU A 125 -22.53 0.98 4.30
CA LEU A 125 -21.35 0.35 4.86
C LEU A 125 -20.20 1.35 4.95
N GLN A 126 -19.79 1.69 6.17
CA GLN A 126 -18.75 2.68 6.42
C GLN A 126 -17.36 2.06 6.39
N THR A 127 -16.41 2.79 5.81
CA THR A 127 -15.00 2.50 5.87
C THR A 127 -14.20 3.76 6.16
N THR A 128 -13.08 3.63 6.87
CA THR A 128 -12.16 4.75 7.16
C THR A 128 -11.02 4.86 6.14
N SER A 129 -11.00 3.99 5.14
CA SER A 129 -9.94 4.00 4.13
C SER A 129 -10.17 5.10 3.10
N THR A 130 -9.08 5.72 2.69
CA THR A 130 -9.01 6.67 1.59
C THR A 130 -8.02 6.20 0.52
N SER A 131 -7.77 4.89 0.44
CA SER A 131 -6.80 4.29 -0.48
C SER A 131 -7.37 3.07 -1.18
N GLN A 132 -6.57 2.43 -2.03
CA GLN A 132 -6.94 1.19 -2.73
C GLN A 132 -7.13 -0.02 -1.80
N ILE A 133 -6.76 0.08 -0.54
CA ILE A 133 -6.96 -0.99 0.45
C ILE A 133 -8.12 -0.57 1.35
N ILE A 134 -9.23 -1.27 1.24
CA ILE A 134 -10.47 -0.96 1.93
C ILE A 134 -10.77 -2.06 2.96
N PRO A 135 -10.61 -1.77 4.26
CA PRO A 135 -10.95 -2.73 5.32
C PRO A 135 -12.44 -2.63 5.66
N ILE A 136 -13.11 -3.77 5.70
CA ILE A 136 -14.46 -3.93 6.23
C ILE A 136 -14.36 -4.64 7.58
N ILE A 137 -14.62 -3.95 8.65
CA ILE A 137 -14.50 -4.49 10.01
C ILE A 137 -15.63 -5.46 10.28
N ILE A 138 -15.30 -6.70 10.63
CA ILE A 138 -16.26 -7.78 10.98
C ILE A 138 -16.29 -8.04 12.49
N GLY A 139 -15.18 -7.80 13.18
CA GLY A 139 -15.02 -8.02 14.62
C GLY A 139 -14.45 -9.39 14.93
N LYS A 140 -15.28 -10.40 15.14
CA LYS A 140 -14.82 -11.76 15.51
C LYS A 140 -14.11 -12.46 14.36
N GLU A 141 -13.02 -13.15 14.67
CA GLU A 141 -12.19 -13.88 13.69
C GLU A 141 -12.98 -14.94 12.93
N LYS A 142 -13.81 -15.72 13.66
CA LYS A 142 -14.65 -16.76 13.07
C LYS A 142 -15.56 -16.16 11.98
N ASN A 143 -16.26 -15.08 12.29
CA ASN A 143 -17.17 -14.42 11.35
C ASN A 143 -16.43 -13.89 10.12
N ALA A 144 -15.25 -13.31 10.31
CA ALA A 144 -14.43 -12.82 9.19
C ALA A 144 -13.97 -13.97 8.28
N MET A 145 -13.61 -15.12 8.85
CA MET A 145 -13.23 -16.31 8.09
C MET A 145 -14.42 -16.91 7.32
N GLU A 146 -15.58 -17.02 7.96
CA GLU A 146 -16.80 -17.51 7.32
C GLU A 146 -17.23 -16.58 6.19
N PHE A 147 -17.17 -15.26 6.41
CA PHE A 147 -17.51 -14.28 5.38
C PHE A 147 -16.51 -14.30 4.21
N SER A 148 -15.20 -14.40 4.48
CA SER A 148 -14.20 -14.57 3.42
C SER A 148 -14.43 -15.83 2.60
N LYS A 149 -14.86 -16.93 3.24
CA LYS A 149 -15.23 -18.16 2.54
C LYS A 149 -16.47 -17.96 1.68
N PHE A 150 -17.52 -17.35 2.23
CA PHE A 150 -18.76 -17.04 1.50
C PHE A 150 -18.45 -16.21 0.24
N LEU A 151 -17.66 -15.15 0.36
CA LEU A 151 -17.24 -14.32 -0.79
C LEU A 151 -16.52 -15.16 -1.84
N ARG A 152 -15.60 -16.03 -1.42
CA ARG A 152 -14.86 -16.91 -2.33
C ARG A 152 -15.76 -17.90 -3.05
N ASP A 153 -16.71 -18.51 -2.34
CA ASP A 153 -17.69 -19.44 -2.89
C ASP A 153 -18.60 -18.76 -3.93
N ASN A 154 -18.73 -17.42 -3.86
CA ASN A 154 -19.42 -16.57 -4.83
C ASN A 154 -18.48 -15.86 -5.82
N GLY A 155 -17.24 -16.33 -6.00
CA GLY A 155 -16.30 -15.83 -7.01
C GLY A 155 -15.55 -14.56 -6.63
N ILE A 156 -15.68 -14.06 -5.39
CA ILE A 156 -15.01 -12.86 -4.90
C ILE A 156 -13.84 -13.23 -3.99
N PHE A 157 -12.62 -12.91 -4.41
CA PHE A 157 -11.43 -13.13 -3.58
C PHE A 157 -11.16 -11.91 -2.69
N ALA A 158 -11.54 -12.03 -1.40
CA ALA A 158 -11.26 -11.04 -0.38
C ALA A 158 -10.75 -11.72 0.90
N GLN A 159 -9.58 -11.29 1.39
CA GLN A 159 -8.85 -11.96 2.45
C GLN A 159 -9.31 -11.49 3.84
N ALA A 160 -9.61 -12.45 4.72
CA ALA A 160 -9.79 -12.17 6.14
C ALA A 160 -8.44 -11.87 6.81
N ILE A 161 -8.33 -10.70 7.43
CA ILE A 161 -7.20 -10.28 8.27
C ILE A 161 -7.63 -10.38 9.72
N ARG A 162 -6.85 -11.10 10.53
CA ARG A 162 -7.16 -11.43 11.92
C ARG A 162 -5.94 -11.31 12.83
N TYR A 163 -6.11 -11.57 14.11
CA TYR A 163 -5.01 -11.66 15.05
C TYR A 163 -3.95 -12.68 14.57
N PRO A 164 -2.65 -12.42 14.71
CA PRO A 164 -2.03 -11.27 15.38
C PRO A 164 -1.82 -10.03 14.48
N THR A 165 -2.16 -10.08 13.20
CA THR A 165 -1.99 -8.95 12.25
C THR A 165 -2.81 -7.72 12.66
N VAL A 166 -3.96 -7.96 13.27
CA VAL A 166 -4.82 -6.93 13.87
C VAL A 166 -5.15 -7.31 15.30
N LYS A 167 -5.66 -6.37 16.11
CA LYS A 167 -6.07 -6.64 17.49
C LYS A 167 -7.20 -7.69 17.51
N LYS A 168 -7.33 -8.42 18.64
CA LYS A 168 -8.47 -9.32 18.89
C LYS A 168 -9.78 -8.54 18.72
N ASP A 169 -10.79 -9.19 18.21
CA ASP A 169 -12.12 -8.64 17.90
C ASP A 169 -12.11 -7.45 16.92
N GLN A 170 -11.03 -7.32 16.13
CA GLN A 170 -10.86 -6.34 15.07
C GLN A 170 -10.59 -7.01 13.71
N ALA A 171 -11.01 -8.28 13.58
CA ALA A 171 -10.88 -8.99 12.31
C ALA A 171 -11.70 -8.30 11.22
N ARG A 172 -11.18 -8.33 10.02
CA ARG A 172 -11.74 -7.59 8.88
C ARG A 172 -11.54 -8.33 7.58
N ILE A 173 -12.37 -8.03 6.61
CA ILE A 173 -12.09 -8.36 5.21
C ILE A 173 -11.25 -7.24 4.62
N ARG A 174 -10.16 -7.58 3.95
CA ARG A 174 -9.33 -6.64 3.19
C ARG A 174 -9.69 -6.71 1.72
N ILE A 175 -10.34 -5.67 1.23
CA ILE A 175 -10.60 -5.49 -0.19
C ILE A 175 -9.43 -4.69 -0.77
N SER A 176 -8.90 -5.14 -1.90
CA SER A 176 -7.80 -4.48 -2.60
C SER A 176 -8.24 -4.14 -4.02
N ILE A 177 -8.53 -2.86 -4.26
CA ILE A 177 -8.97 -2.37 -5.56
C ILE A 177 -7.76 -2.25 -6.50
N THR A 178 -7.94 -2.69 -7.72
CA THR A 178 -6.93 -2.55 -8.79
C THR A 178 -7.50 -1.77 -9.97
N GLY A 179 -6.63 -1.11 -10.73
CA GLY A 179 -7.04 -0.36 -11.92
C GLY A 179 -7.55 -1.24 -13.09
N TRP A 180 -7.44 -2.56 -12.96
CA TRP A 180 -7.88 -3.53 -13.97
C TRP A 180 -9.31 -4.01 -13.76
N LEU A 181 -9.89 -3.83 -12.58
CA LEU A 181 -11.29 -4.19 -12.32
C LEU A 181 -12.22 -3.44 -13.27
N SER A 182 -13.16 -4.15 -13.86
CA SER A 182 -14.26 -3.55 -14.60
C SER A 182 -15.31 -2.97 -13.65
N GLU A 183 -16.18 -2.11 -14.16
CA GLU A 183 -17.31 -1.59 -13.37
C GLU A 183 -18.27 -2.70 -12.94
N LYS A 184 -18.52 -3.67 -13.84
CA LYS A 184 -19.37 -4.84 -13.55
C LYS A 184 -18.82 -5.69 -12.41
N GLU A 185 -17.48 -5.88 -12.33
CA GLU A 185 -16.87 -6.63 -11.23
C GLU A 185 -16.99 -5.87 -9.90
N ILE A 186 -16.90 -4.55 -9.92
CA ILE A 186 -17.12 -3.71 -8.73
C ILE A 186 -18.59 -3.73 -8.30
N GLU A 187 -19.51 -3.71 -9.25
CA GLU A 187 -20.96 -3.77 -8.96
C GLU A 187 -21.38 -5.16 -8.45
N TYR A 188 -20.71 -6.19 -8.87
CA TYR A 188 -20.96 -7.55 -8.40
C TYR A 188 -20.41 -7.81 -7.00
N SER A 189 -19.33 -7.11 -6.61
CA SER A 189 -18.63 -7.34 -5.34
C SER A 189 -19.24 -6.56 -4.18
#